data_dfb98fcc1d7ece58f76ad5c7a3886025
#
_entry.id   dfb98fcc1d7ece58f76ad5c7a3886025
#
_cell.length_a   1.000
_cell.length_b   1.000
_cell.length_c   1.000
_cell.angle_alpha   90.00
_cell.angle_beta   90.00
_cell.angle_gamma   90.00
#
_symmetry.space_group_name_H-M   'P 1'
#
loop_
_entity.id
_entity.type
_entity.pdbx_description
1 polymer ?
#
loop_
_entity_poly.entity_id
_entity_poly.type
_entity_poly.pdbx_seq_one_letter_code
_entity_poly.pdbx_strand_id
1 'polypeptide(L)'
;MEKNFVITNTYIVRAPNVSQAKNLVFEGTGKGNILDEELDVTEISEEEILDYINEKDTSYSQSSVIPIDQMDQSDGLDSNQSALSSTVFDARNDFLRSENKRLAKLVEKHKNLQHETVVAAYQAAFDVFSNFEIPKIKQPNLKNNKIKVSETAIAVFSDWQLGKVTADYNSDVLEKRIEQYTEKLLEITEIQRMDHNVDDLHVWLLGDIVEGEEIFSGQAHLIDSGLYRQVGINGPRILSKFFVTALQNFKTVHVIGVIGNHGAVGGKTKKQYDPETNMDRLLYKIMDHMFEKEERITFNIPDGVGERSWYAVDSIGNYSSLLVHGDQLPSPANYHGYFRKVMGWKDGAIPESFDDIFMGHYHQQFKITIGTTMLRISGSPESHNTYAQEFFSSM
;
A
#
# COMPACT_ATOMS: atom_id res chain seq x y z
N MET A 1 17.32 4.33 38.36
CA MET A 1 16.64 3.80 37.17
C MET A 1 16.35 4.99 36.28
N GLU A 2 16.90 5.01 35.11
CA GLU A 2 16.59 6.08 34.15
C GLU A 2 15.25 5.79 33.50
N LYS A 3 14.44 6.82 33.28
CA LYS A 3 13.14 6.77 32.66
C LYS A 3 13.18 7.55 31.34
N ASN A 4 12.33 7.19 30.41
CA ASN A 4 12.21 7.87 29.13
C ASN A 4 11.06 8.87 29.18
N PHE A 5 11.26 10.03 28.56
CA PHE A 5 10.28 11.09 28.52
C PHE A 5 10.15 11.63 27.08
N VAL A 6 8.93 11.91 26.64
CA VAL A 6 8.64 12.70 25.44
C VAL A 6 8.37 14.13 25.86
N ILE A 7 9.00 15.08 25.20
CA ILE A 7 8.75 16.50 25.39
C ILE A 7 8.11 17.03 24.12
N THR A 8 6.94 17.66 24.28
CA THR A 8 6.16 18.20 23.14
C THR A 8 6.97 19.28 22.42
N ASN A 9 7.27 19.05 21.19
CA ASN A 9 8.08 19.68 20.15
C ASN A 9 9.26 18.80 19.71
N THR A 10 9.12 17.48 19.90
CA THR A 10 9.93 16.48 19.22
C THR A 10 11.24 16.05 19.85
N TYR A 11 11.35 16.11 21.16
CA TYR A 11 12.54 15.62 21.84
C TYR A 11 12.23 14.36 22.67
N ILE A 12 13.00 13.30 22.45
CA ILE A 12 13.01 12.13 23.32
C ILE A 12 14.32 12.17 24.08
N VAL A 13 14.25 12.24 25.41
CA VAL A 13 15.42 12.29 26.29
C VAL A 13 15.32 11.22 27.36
N ARG A 14 16.45 10.60 27.70
CA ARG A 14 16.54 9.65 28.79
C ARG A 14 17.07 10.37 30.03
N ALA A 15 16.25 10.43 31.08
CA ALA A 15 16.60 11.10 32.32
C ALA A 15 16.00 10.38 33.53
N PRO A 16 16.59 10.53 34.74
CA PRO A 16 16.05 9.95 35.99
C PRO A 16 14.71 10.55 36.44
N ASN A 17 14.40 11.78 36.04
CA ASN A 17 13.17 12.48 36.39
C ASN A 17 12.85 13.63 35.41
N VAL A 18 11.63 14.17 35.49
CA VAL A 18 11.10 15.25 34.64
C VAL A 18 11.98 16.52 34.66
N SER A 19 12.49 16.94 35.81
CA SER A 19 13.33 18.14 35.93
C SER A 19 14.63 18.00 35.16
N GLN A 20 15.28 16.83 35.20
CA GLN A 20 16.49 16.58 34.45
C GLN A 20 16.21 16.37 32.95
N ALA A 21 15.05 15.82 32.58
CA ALA A 21 14.62 15.74 31.18
C ALA A 21 14.47 17.15 30.57
N LYS A 22 13.81 18.07 31.29
CA LYS A 22 13.66 19.47 30.86
C LYS A 22 15.03 20.16 30.69
N ASN A 23 15.92 20.01 31.69
CA ASN A 23 17.24 20.57 31.64
C ASN A 23 18.10 20.13 30.43
N LEU A 24 18.01 18.82 30.07
CA LEU A 24 18.70 18.27 28.91
C LEU A 24 18.22 18.92 27.60
N VAL A 25 16.93 19.25 27.50
CA VAL A 25 16.39 19.97 26.34
C VAL A 25 16.86 21.43 26.34
N PHE A 26 16.85 22.12 27.48
CA PHE A 26 17.35 23.48 27.58
C PHE A 26 18.83 23.62 27.23
N GLU A 27 19.65 22.71 27.73
CA GLU A 27 21.10 22.70 27.44
C GLU A 27 21.39 22.36 25.97
N GLY A 28 20.58 21.47 25.34
CA GLY A 28 20.77 21.06 23.96
C GLY A 28 20.26 22.05 22.91
N THR A 29 19.32 22.94 23.24
CA THR A 29 18.71 23.85 22.26
C THR A 29 19.35 25.26 22.23
N GLY A 30 20.19 25.63 23.21
CA GLY A 30 20.85 26.92 23.26
C GLY A 30 19.93 28.16 23.29
N LYS A 31 18.61 27.96 23.41
CA LYS A 31 17.61 29.04 23.40
C LYS A 31 17.12 29.35 24.80
N GLY A 32 17.65 30.40 25.38
CA GLY A 32 17.27 30.90 26.70
C GLY A 32 15.88 31.53 26.84
N ASN A 33 14.89 31.13 26.00
CA ASN A 33 13.58 31.79 25.99
C ASN A 33 12.38 30.83 25.98
N ILE A 34 12.56 29.55 26.27
CA ILE A 34 11.41 28.65 26.47
C ILE A 34 11.05 28.71 27.97
N LEU A 35 9.87 29.23 28.29
CA LEU A 35 9.37 29.22 29.66
C LEU A 35 9.02 27.77 30.05
N ASP A 36 9.34 27.37 31.29
CA ASP A 36 9.12 26.01 31.82
C ASP A 36 7.64 25.55 31.72
N GLU A 37 6.71 26.49 31.66
CA GLU A 37 5.28 26.28 31.51
C GLU A 37 4.87 25.85 30.08
N GLU A 38 5.73 26.03 29.08
CA GLU A 38 5.46 25.64 27.69
C GLU A 38 5.94 24.23 27.34
N LEU A 39 6.60 23.54 28.29
CA LEU A 39 7.09 22.17 28.09
C LEU A 39 6.13 21.16 28.73
N ASP A 40 5.37 20.48 27.90
CA ASP A 40 4.61 19.31 28.32
C ASP A 40 5.51 18.08 28.26
N VAL A 41 5.65 17.38 29.39
CA VAL A 41 6.58 16.25 29.54
C VAL A 41 5.83 15.02 29.98
N THR A 42 5.79 14.02 29.12
CA THR A 42 5.14 12.75 29.38
C THR A 42 6.19 11.63 29.50
N GLU A 43 6.05 10.80 30.54
CA GLU A 43 6.84 9.56 30.67
C GLU A 43 6.26 8.53 29.72
N ILE A 44 7.12 7.90 28.91
CA ILE A 44 6.73 6.87 27.93
C ILE A 44 7.53 5.59 28.11
N SER A 45 6.91 4.47 27.73
CA SER A 45 7.54 3.16 27.71
C SER A 45 8.53 3.00 26.53
N GLU A 46 9.36 1.95 26.58
CA GLU A 46 10.25 1.63 25.46
C GLU A 46 9.48 1.19 24.21
N GLU A 47 8.30 0.60 24.35
CA GLU A 47 7.39 0.28 23.25
C GLU A 47 6.86 1.53 22.56
N GLU A 48 6.38 2.50 23.34
CA GLU A 48 5.88 3.79 22.83
C GLU A 48 6.98 4.62 22.15
N ILE A 49 8.25 4.47 22.57
CA ILE A 49 9.39 5.09 21.87
C ILE A 49 9.56 4.48 20.48
N LEU A 50 9.47 3.18 20.34
CA LEU A 50 9.59 2.50 19.05
C LEU A 50 8.46 2.91 18.11
N ASP A 51 7.25 3.02 18.62
CA ASP A 51 6.10 3.48 17.85
C ASP A 51 6.27 4.95 17.43
N TYR A 52 6.73 5.81 18.33
CA TYR A 52 6.99 7.22 18.04
C TYR A 52 8.12 7.43 17.01
N ILE A 53 9.19 6.65 17.10
CA ILE A 53 10.29 6.67 16.10
C ILE A 53 9.77 6.18 14.75
N ASN A 54 8.97 5.12 14.74
CA ASN A 54 8.37 4.57 13.53
C ASN A 54 7.34 5.52 12.88
N GLU A 55 6.63 6.32 13.67
CA GLU A 55 5.69 7.33 13.16
C GLU A 55 6.36 8.55 12.51
N LYS A 56 7.55 8.93 12.98
CA LYS A 56 8.23 10.16 12.52
C LYS A 56 9.29 9.96 11.44
N ASP A 57 9.65 8.73 11.10
CA ASP A 57 10.71 8.45 10.11
C ASP A 57 10.33 8.87 8.66
N THR A 58 9.17 9.47 8.47
CA THR A 58 8.72 9.98 7.16
C THR A 58 8.94 11.49 6.93
N SER A 59 9.47 12.26 7.90
CA SER A 59 9.49 13.73 7.77
C SER A 59 10.80 14.45 8.10
N TYR A 60 11.89 13.77 8.41
CA TYR A 60 13.15 14.47 8.69
C TYR A 60 14.06 14.56 7.48
N SER A 61 14.09 15.75 6.87
CA SER A 61 15.23 16.21 6.07
C SER A 61 16.45 16.38 6.99
N GLN A 62 17.63 15.99 6.52
CA GLN A 62 18.93 16.00 7.23
C GLN A 62 19.45 17.38 7.70
N SER A 63 18.59 18.38 7.87
CA SER A 63 19.00 19.78 8.07
C SER A 63 18.99 20.30 9.52
N SER A 64 18.80 19.45 10.53
CA SER A 64 18.78 19.89 11.93
C SER A 64 19.66 19.10 12.91
N VAL A 65 20.57 18.30 12.42
CA VAL A 65 21.65 17.74 13.26
C VAL A 65 22.81 18.73 13.21
N ILE A 66 22.97 19.55 14.24
CA ILE A 66 24.17 20.35 14.42
C ILE A 66 25.34 19.40 14.77
N PRO A 67 26.39 19.31 13.94
CA PRO A 67 27.55 18.50 14.28
C PRO A 67 28.18 19.03 15.56
N ILE A 68 28.52 18.13 16.47
CA ILE A 68 29.08 18.43 17.81
C ILE A 68 30.46 19.12 17.75
N ASP A 69 31.08 19.16 16.60
CA ASP A 69 32.37 19.79 16.29
C ASP A 69 32.34 21.33 16.15
N GLN A 70 31.16 21.96 16.28
CA GLN A 70 31.02 23.42 16.26
C GLN A 70 30.68 24.06 17.62
N MET A 71 30.85 23.36 18.72
CA MET A 71 30.78 23.98 20.05
C MET A 71 32.10 24.65 20.37
N ASP A 72 32.04 25.97 20.45
CA ASP A 72 33.12 26.90 20.66
C ASP A 72 33.90 26.61 21.95
N GLN A 73 35.24 26.51 21.83
CA GLN A 73 36.17 26.40 22.94
C GLN A 73 36.41 27.79 23.52
N SER A 74 35.67 28.18 24.53
CA SER A 74 36.11 29.26 25.42
C SER A 74 35.51 29.07 26.80
N ASP A 75 36.26 28.46 27.69
CA ASP A 75 36.62 28.98 29.03
C ASP A 75 37.33 27.89 29.84
N GLY A 76 38.41 28.27 30.44
CA GLY A 76 39.41 27.43 31.05
C GLY A 76 38.89 26.49 32.14
N LEU A 77 38.87 25.23 31.83
CA LEU A 77 38.72 24.13 32.77
C LEU A 77 40.01 23.29 32.82
N ASP A 78 40.38 22.94 34.05
CA ASP A 78 41.57 22.20 34.42
C ASP A 78 41.84 20.99 33.50
N SER A 79 43.06 20.84 32.99
CA SER A 79 43.47 19.84 31.99
C SER A 79 43.19 18.36 32.39
N ASN A 80 42.99 18.08 33.67
CA ASN A 80 42.65 16.76 34.17
C ASN A 80 41.13 16.44 34.10
N GLN A 81 40.26 17.45 34.13
CA GLN A 81 38.81 17.25 33.95
C GLN A 81 38.42 17.11 32.46
N SER A 82 39.15 17.77 31.58
CA SER A 82 38.94 17.65 30.13
C SER A 82 39.32 16.27 29.58
N ALA A 83 40.40 15.66 30.11
CA ALA A 83 40.82 14.33 29.69
C ALA A 83 39.89 13.20 30.18
N LEU A 84 39.29 13.36 31.38
CA LEU A 84 38.25 12.40 31.89
C LEU A 84 36.93 12.55 31.14
N SER A 85 36.57 13.77 30.77
CA SER A 85 35.37 14.07 29.96
C SER A 85 35.48 13.50 28.54
N SER A 86 36.65 13.64 27.89
CA SER A 86 36.87 13.09 26.55
C SER A 86 36.84 11.54 26.54
N THR A 87 37.47 10.88 27.52
CA THR A 87 37.46 9.42 27.61
C THR A 87 36.06 8.83 27.88
N VAL A 88 35.24 9.50 28.69
CA VAL A 88 33.84 9.07 28.94
C VAL A 88 32.98 9.31 27.68
N PHE A 89 33.23 10.41 26.98
CA PHE A 89 32.52 10.71 25.72
C PHE A 89 32.90 9.74 24.61
N ASP A 90 34.17 9.38 24.49
CA ASP A 90 34.61 8.38 23.50
C ASP A 90 34.10 6.99 23.81
N ALA A 91 34.11 6.56 25.07
CA ALA A 91 33.51 5.27 25.49
C ALA A 91 32.00 5.21 25.22
N ARG A 92 31.29 6.33 25.41
CA ARG A 92 29.84 6.43 25.10
C ARG A 92 29.61 6.38 23.59
N ASN A 93 30.40 7.05 22.79
CA ASN A 93 30.30 7.01 21.33
C ASN A 93 30.61 5.61 20.78
N ASP A 94 31.58 4.92 21.33
CA ASP A 94 31.91 3.55 20.94
C ASP A 94 30.81 2.56 21.35
N PHE A 95 30.20 2.76 22.50
CA PHE A 95 29.02 1.99 22.90
C PHE A 95 27.85 2.25 21.94
N LEU A 96 27.50 3.49 21.65
CA LEU A 96 26.43 3.84 20.73
C LEU A 96 26.67 3.29 19.30
N ARG A 97 27.91 3.37 18.82
CA ARG A 97 28.30 2.77 17.53
C ARG A 97 28.14 1.25 17.53
N SER A 98 28.50 0.60 18.62
CA SER A 98 28.35 -0.86 18.76
C SER A 98 26.88 -1.30 18.80
N GLU A 99 26.02 -0.56 19.55
CA GLU A 99 24.58 -0.82 19.60
C GLU A 99 23.89 -0.53 18.26
N ASN A 100 24.21 0.56 17.60
CA ASN A 100 23.69 0.84 16.26
C ASN A 100 24.07 -0.26 15.25
N LYS A 101 25.30 -0.78 15.35
CA LYS A 101 25.73 -1.90 14.52
C LYS A 101 25.01 -3.20 14.85
N ARG A 102 24.70 -3.43 16.13
CA ARG A 102 23.90 -4.57 16.60
C ARG A 102 22.45 -4.45 16.11
N LEU A 103 21.83 -3.28 16.27
CA LEU A 103 20.48 -2.99 15.81
C LEU A 103 20.36 -3.13 14.29
N ALA A 104 21.32 -2.60 13.53
CA ALA A 104 21.36 -2.77 12.09
C ALA A 104 21.38 -4.24 11.66
N LYS A 105 22.19 -5.08 12.36
CA LYS A 105 22.21 -6.53 12.11
C LYS A 105 20.90 -7.23 12.47
N LEU A 106 20.22 -6.80 13.54
CA LEU A 106 18.91 -7.33 13.91
C LEU A 106 17.84 -6.95 12.87
N VAL A 107 17.83 -5.71 12.42
CA VAL A 107 16.94 -5.24 11.36
C VAL A 107 17.18 -6.01 10.07
N GLU A 108 18.45 -6.19 9.67
CA GLU A 108 18.81 -6.98 8.49
C GLU A 108 18.39 -8.45 8.62
N LYS A 109 18.56 -9.04 9.80
CA LYS A 109 18.09 -10.41 10.07
C LYS A 109 16.57 -10.53 10.00
N HIS A 110 15.83 -9.57 10.53
CA HIS A 110 14.36 -9.55 10.43
C HIS A 110 13.89 -9.35 8.98
N LYS A 111 14.54 -8.49 8.22
CA LYS A 111 14.25 -8.32 6.79
C LYS A 111 14.45 -9.61 6.00
N ASN A 112 15.56 -10.30 6.24
CA ASN A 112 15.85 -11.56 5.55
C ASN A 112 14.83 -12.65 5.93
N LEU A 113 14.43 -12.76 7.19
CA LEU A 113 13.41 -13.69 7.65
C LEU A 113 12.03 -13.40 7.00
N GLN A 114 11.64 -12.16 6.92
CA GLN A 114 10.38 -11.78 6.26
C GLN A 114 10.43 -12.09 4.75
N HIS A 115 11.52 -11.76 4.09
CA HIS A 115 11.73 -12.09 2.68
C HIS A 115 11.71 -13.61 2.45
N GLU A 116 12.40 -14.39 3.25
CA GLU A 116 12.40 -15.86 3.17
C GLU A 116 10.99 -16.44 3.40
N THR A 117 10.22 -15.87 4.31
CA THR A 117 8.84 -16.30 4.58
C THR A 117 7.93 -16.01 3.40
N VAL A 118 8.06 -14.82 2.79
CA VAL A 118 7.30 -14.45 1.58
C VAL A 118 7.65 -15.36 0.41
N VAL A 119 8.95 -15.60 0.17
CA VAL A 119 9.41 -16.50 -0.91
C VAL A 119 8.95 -17.93 -0.64
N ALA A 120 8.99 -18.41 0.60
CA ALA A 120 8.51 -19.75 0.94
C ALA A 120 6.98 -19.89 0.79
N ALA A 121 6.22 -18.85 1.17
CA ALA A 121 4.78 -18.80 0.95
C ALA A 121 4.43 -18.76 -0.54
N TYR A 122 5.19 -17.98 -1.33
CA TYR A 122 5.10 -17.94 -2.78
C TYR A 122 5.33 -19.33 -3.38
N GLN A 123 6.44 -19.97 -3.03
CA GLN A 123 6.78 -21.29 -3.55
C GLN A 123 5.75 -22.35 -3.16
N ALA A 124 5.28 -22.34 -1.91
CA ALA A 124 4.25 -23.25 -1.46
C ALA A 124 2.92 -23.04 -2.16
N ALA A 125 2.51 -21.79 -2.37
CA ALA A 125 1.32 -21.45 -3.14
C ALA A 125 1.48 -21.89 -4.60
N PHE A 126 2.60 -21.61 -5.22
CA PHE A 126 2.91 -22.00 -6.59
C PHE A 126 2.89 -23.52 -6.77
N ASP A 127 3.48 -24.28 -5.85
CA ASP A 127 3.49 -25.76 -5.87
C ASP A 127 2.07 -26.35 -5.76
N VAL A 128 1.21 -25.74 -4.92
CA VAL A 128 -0.19 -26.18 -4.79
C VAL A 128 -0.98 -25.87 -6.07
N PHE A 129 -0.82 -24.68 -6.63
CA PHE A 129 -1.58 -24.25 -7.81
C PHE A 129 -1.04 -24.82 -9.12
N SER A 130 0.22 -25.20 -9.21
CA SER A 130 0.81 -25.90 -10.38
C SER A 130 0.09 -27.19 -10.70
N ASN A 131 -0.55 -27.81 -9.71
CA ASN A 131 -1.34 -29.04 -9.85
C ASN A 131 -2.84 -28.79 -9.95
N PHE A 132 -3.29 -27.52 -9.97
CA PHE A 132 -4.70 -27.19 -10.05
C PHE A 132 -5.15 -27.19 -11.51
N GLU A 133 -6.04 -28.11 -11.86
CA GLU A 133 -6.65 -28.16 -13.18
C GLU A 133 -8.00 -27.42 -13.18
N ILE A 134 -8.06 -26.33 -13.93
CA ILE A 134 -9.33 -25.66 -14.19
C ILE A 134 -10.22 -26.57 -15.02
N PRO A 135 -11.46 -26.83 -14.62
CA PRO A 135 -12.38 -27.62 -15.41
C PRO A 135 -12.61 -26.97 -16.78
N LYS A 136 -12.77 -27.78 -17.83
CA LYS A 136 -13.01 -27.26 -19.18
C LYS A 136 -14.23 -26.34 -19.20
N ILE A 137 -14.00 -25.06 -19.49
CA ILE A 137 -15.03 -24.03 -19.47
C ILE A 137 -15.75 -24.03 -20.83
N LYS A 138 -17.09 -24.11 -20.80
CA LYS A 138 -17.89 -24.00 -22.00
C LYS A 138 -17.74 -22.65 -22.65
N GLN A 139 -17.65 -22.62 -23.97
CA GLN A 139 -17.66 -21.34 -24.69
C GLN A 139 -19.08 -20.73 -24.65
N PRO A 140 -19.15 -19.40 -24.56
CA PRO A 140 -20.44 -18.71 -24.61
C PRO A 140 -21.12 -18.90 -25.97
N ASN A 141 -22.42 -19.15 -25.95
CA ASN A 141 -23.24 -19.23 -27.17
C ASN A 141 -23.82 -17.84 -27.46
N LEU A 142 -22.99 -16.91 -27.93
CA LEU A 142 -23.40 -15.56 -28.26
C LEU A 142 -24.09 -15.53 -29.61
N LYS A 143 -25.29 -14.95 -29.66
CA LYS A 143 -26.02 -14.76 -30.93
C LYS A 143 -25.26 -13.71 -31.76
N ASN A 144 -24.83 -14.09 -32.95
CA ASN A 144 -24.30 -13.11 -33.92
C ASN A 144 -25.46 -12.22 -34.37
N ASN A 145 -25.56 -11.04 -33.74
CA ASN A 145 -26.42 -9.99 -34.23
C ASN A 145 -25.73 -9.36 -35.45
N LYS A 146 -26.53 -9.03 -36.49
CA LYS A 146 -26.04 -8.32 -37.68
C LYS A 146 -25.66 -6.85 -37.36
N ILE A 147 -25.42 -6.53 -36.12
CA ILE A 147 -25.11 -5.20 -35.61
C ILE A 147 -23.64 -4.93 -35.93
N LYS A 148 -23.38 -3.73 -36.43
CA LYS A 148 -22.05 -3.31 -36.91
C LYS A 148 -21.16 -2.71 -35.81
N VAL A 149 -21.72 -2.40 -34.63
CA VAL A 149 -20.98 -1.74 -33.54
C VAL A 149 -20.68 -2.78 -32.46
N SER A 150 -19.41 -2.83 -32.07
CA SER A 150 -18.95 -3.65 -30.96
C SER A 150 -18.60 -2.76 -29.76
N GLU A 151 -18.96 -3.21 -28.59
CA GLU A 151 -18.58 -2.63 -27.32
C GLU A 151 -17.78 -3.65 -26.52
N THR A 152 -16.92 -3.17 -25.62
CA THR A 152 -16.17 -3.99 -24.68
C THR A 152 -16.69 -3.72 -23.28
N ALA A 153 -17.02 -4.77 -22.55
CA ALA A 153 -17.36 -4.64 -21.14
C ALA A 153 -16.11 -4.41 -20.31
N ILE A 154 -16.20 -3.58 -19.26
CA ILE A 154 -15.11 -3.34 -18.31
C ILE A 154 -15.63 -3.63 -16.91
N ALA A 155 -14.97 -4.54 -16.20
CA ALA A 155 -15.16 -4.80 -14.78
C ALA A 155 -14.02 -4.17 -14.00
N VAL A 156 -14.35 -3.30 -13.04
CA VAL A 156 -13.36 -2.62 -12.20
C VAL A 156 -13.43 -3.18 -10.79
N PHE A 157 -12.32 -3.71 -10.31
CA PHE A 157 -12.14 -4.18 -8.94
C PHE A 157 -11.04 -3.37 -8.26
N SER A 158 -11.34 -2.87 -7.08
CA SER A 158 -10.42 -2.10 -6.26
C SER A 158 -10.78 -2.23 -4.80
N ASP A 159 -9.78 -2.15 -3.94
CA ASP A 159 -9.97 -1.97 -2.50
C ASP A 159 -10.91 -3.03 -1.89
N TRP A 160 -10.71 -4.30 -2.27
CA TRP A 160 -11.47 -5.40 -1.69
C TRP A 160 -11.16 -5.56 -0.21
N GLN A 161 -9.93 -5.23 0.20
CA GLN A 161 -9.47 -5.39 1.56
C GLN A 161 -9.81 -6.80 2.08
N LEU A 162 -9.52 -7.83 1.25
CA LEU A 162 -9.80 -9.22 1.57
C LEU A 162 -9.08 -9.62 2.85
N GLY A 163 -9.83 -10.03 3.84
CA GLY A 163 -9.32 -10.36 5.18
C GLY A 163 -9.69 -9.33 6.24
N LYS A 164 -10.05 -8.10 5.89
CA LYS A 164 -10.47 -7.06 6.82
C LYS A 164 -11.76 -7.41 7.53
N VAL A 165 -11.85 -7.04 8.81
CA VAL A 165 -13.07 -7.18 9.62
C VAL A 165 -13.53 -5.82 10.11
N THR A 166 -14.80 -5.51 9.85
CA THR A 166 -15.54 -4.40 10.44
C THR A 166 -16.86 -4.92 11.02
N ALA A 167 -17.74 -4.03 11.51
CA ALA A 167 -19.05 -4.43 12.01
C ALA A 167 -19.88 -5.19 10.95
N ASP A 168 -19.77 -4.80 9.68
CA ASP A 168 -20.61 -5.31 8.59
C ASP A 168 -19.79 -5.86 7.42
N TYR A 169 -18.49 -6.12 7.61
CA TYR A 169 -17.61 -6.60 6.56
C TYR A 169 -16.64 -7.65 7.06
N ASN A 170 -16.46 -8.67 6.26
CA ASN A 170 -15.47 -9.74 6.39
C ASN A 170 -15.31 -10.46 5.04
N SER A 171 -14.45 -11.48 4.97
CA SER A 171 -14.19 -12.22 3.73
C SER A 171 -15.44 -12.88 3.14
N ASP A 172 -16.39 -13.36 3.96
CA ASP A 172 -17.63 -13.98 3.47
C ASP A 172 -18.60 -12.93 2.89
N VAL A 173 -18.64 -11.74 3.48
CA VAL A 173 -19.43 -10.62 2.97
C VAL A 173 -18.84 -10.13 1.65
N LEU A 174 -17.51 -10.03 1.55
CA LEU A 174 -16.82 -9.71 0.31
C LEU A 174 -17.22 -10.69 -0.81
N GLU A 175 -17.12 -11.99 -0.58
CA GLU A 175 -17.45 -12.99 -1.58
C GLU A 175 -18.87 -12.80 -2.11
N LYS A 176 -19.84 -12.61 -1.22
CA LYS A 176 -21.24 -12.36 -1.62
C LYS A 176 -21.39 -11.08 -2.44
N ARG A 177 -20.65 -10.01 -2.08
CA ARG A 177 -20.69 -8.75 -2.84
C ARG A 177 -20.07 -8.90 -4.23
N ILE A 178 -19.01 -9.69 -4.37
CA ILE A 178 -18.42 -9.99 -5.68
C ILE A 178 -19.35 -10.87 -6.52
N GLU A 179 -20.05 -11.81 -5.92
CA GLU A 179 -21.12 -12.58 -6.61
C GLU A 179 -22.21 -11.65 -7.14
N GLN A 180 -22.76 -10.78 -6.29
CA GLN A 180 -23.77 -9.80 -6.69
C GLN A 180 -23.28 -8.83 -7.77
N TYR A 181 -22.02 -8.39 -7.66
CA TYR A 181 -21.38 -7.58 -8.69
C TYR A 181 -21.31 -8.33 -10.03
N THR A 182 -20.93 -9.61 -9.99
CA THR A 182 -20.84 -10.46 -11.17
C THR A 182 -22.22 -10.64 -11.84
N GLU A 183 -23.25 -10.91 -11.05
CA GLU A 183 -24.62 -11.01 -11.55
C GLU A 183 -25.07 -9.70 -12.21
N LYS A 184 -24.78 -8.56 -11.58
CA LYS A 184 -25.14 -7.25 -12.10
C LYS A 184 -24.35 -6.89 -13.36
N LEU A 185 -23.07 -7.24 -13.44
CA LEU A 185 -22.23 -7.07 -14.63
C LEU A 185 -22.87 -7.83 -15.82
N LEU A 186 -23.27 -9.07 -15.60
CA LEU A 186 -23.89 -9.89 -16.65
C LEU A 186 -25.27 -9.35 -17.07
N GLU A 187 -26.09 -8.93 -16.11
CA GLU A 187 -27.39 -8.31 -16.40
C GLU A 187 -27.23 -7.06 -17.29
N ILE A 188 -26.31 -6.15 -16.94
CA ILE A 188 -26.04 -4.95 -17.73
C ILE A 188 -25.50 -5.33 -19.11
N THR A 189 -24.60 -6.32 -19.18
CA THR A 189 -24.05 -6.81 -20.45
C THR A 189 -25.15 -7.36 -21.35
N GLU A 190 -26.10 -8.13 -20.82
CA GLU A 190 -27.23 -8.66 -21.62
C GLU A 190 -28.15 -7.54 -22.14
N ILE A 191 -28.34 -6.46 -21.35
CA ILE A 191 -29.08 -5.28 -21.82
C ILE A 191 -28.35 -4.63 -23.00
N GLN A 192 -27.02 -4.44 -22.89
CA GLN A 192 -26.22 -3.87 -23.98
C GLN A 192 -26.20 -4.76 -25.22
N ARG A 193 -26.20 -6.08 -25.04
CA ARG A 193 -26.26 -7.07 -26.13
C ARG A 193 -27.54 -7.02 -26.96
N MET A 194 -28.59 -6.33 -26.52
CA MET A 194 -29.78 -6.12 -27.34
C MET A 194 -29.48 -5.27 -28.58
N ASP A 195 -28.57 -4.30 -28.46
CA ASP A 195 -28.23 -3.34 -29.50
C ASP A 195 -26.79 -3.43 -30.01
N HIS A 196 -25.87 -4.02 -29.23
CA HIS A 196 -24.43 -4.07 -29.52
C HIS A 196 -23.87 -5.49 -29.40
N ASN A 197 -22.73 -5.74 -30.05
CA ASN A 197 -21.93 -6.95 -29.78
C ASN A 197 -21.02 -6.68 -28.59
N VAL A 198 -21.19 -7.41 -27.50
CA VAL A 198 -20.34 -7.30 -26.33
C VAL A 198 -19.72 -8.69 -26.10
N ASP A 199 -18.62 -8.93 -26.79
CA ASP A 199 -17.95 -10.23 -26.83
C ASP A 199 -16.78 -10.32 -25.83
N ASP A 200 -16.13 -9.19 -25.54
CA ASP A 200 -14.90 -9.11 -24.79
C ASP A 200 -15.11 -8.41 -23.45
N LEU A 201 -14.41 -8.89 -22.43
CA LEU A 201 -14.39 -8.31 -21.10
C LEU A 201 -12.97 -7.90 -20.71
N HIS A 202 -12.77 -6.64 -20.34
CA HIS A 202 -11.58 -6.19 -19.65
C HIS A 202 -11.83 -6.15 -18.13
N VAL A 203 -10.90 -6.69 -17.36
CA VAL A 203 -10.97 -6.72 -15.89
C VAL A 203 -9.82 -5.94 -15.34
N TRP A 204 -10.11 -4.83 -14.67
CA TRP A 204 -9.11 -3.96 -14.08
C TRP A 204 -9.05 -4.19 -12.57
N LEU A 205 -7.92 -4.74 -12.10
CA LEU A 205 -7.61 -4.94 -10.70
C LEU A 205 -6.74 -3.77 -10.25
N LEU A 206 -7.34 -2.80 -9.55
CA LEU A 206 -6.69 -1.52 -9.23
C LEU A 206 -5.98 -1.52 -7.86
N GLY A 207 -5.60 -2.69 -7.36
CA GLY A 207 -4.86 -2.83 -6.11
C GLY A 207 -5.74 -2.90 -4.86
N ASP A 208 -5.09 -3.14 -3.72
CA ASP A 208 -5.71 -3.36 -2.41
C ASP A 208 -6.79 -4.46 -2.44
N ILE A 209 -6.54 -5.50 -3.25
CA ILE A 209 -7.37 -6.70 -3.26
C ILE A 209 -7.17 -7.46 -1.95
N VAL A 210 -5.95 -7.50 -1.43
CA VAL A 210 -5.65 -8.04 -0.11
C VAL A 210 -5.63 -6.93 0.95
N GLU A 211 -6.00 -7.26 2.19
CA GLU A 211 -5.90 -6.34 3.34
C GLU A 211 -4.46 -6.23 3.86
N GLY A 212 -3.66 -7.31 3.76
CA GLY A 212 -2.36 -7.37 4.40
C GLY A 212 -2.45 -7.69 5.90
N GLU A 213 -1.34 -7.52 6.62
CA GLU A 213 -1.24 -7.79 8.06
C GLU A 213 -0.44 -6.73 8.83
N GLU A 214 0.36 -5.90 8.13
CA GLU A 214 1.38 -5.03 8.74
C GLU A 214 1.30 -3.57 8.25
N ILE A 215 0.16 -3.13 7.71
CA ILE A 215 0.02 -1.77 7.16
C ILE A 215 -0.02 -0.73 8.28
N PHE A 216 -0.64 -1.09 9.40
CA PHE A 216 -0.70 -0.26 10.61
C PHE A 216 -0.64 -1.13 11.86
N SER A 217 -0.25 -0.53 12.98
CA SER A 217 -0.15 -1.23 14.27
C SER A 217 -1.49 -1.80 14.69
N GLY A 218 -1.50 -3.07 15.09
CA GLY A 218 -2.71 -3.79 15.54
C GLY A 218 -3.59 -4.36 14.42
N GLN A 219 -3.27 -4.15 13.15
CA GLN A 219 -4.05 -4.68 12.02
C GLN A 219 -4.28 -6.19 12.10
N ALA A 220 -3.30 -6.96 12.54
CA ALA A 220 -3.40 -8.41 12.69
C ALA A 220 -4.56 -8.87 13.60
N HIS A 221 -5.10 -7.98 14.44
CA HIS A 221 -6.27 -8.26 15.29
C HIS A 221 -7.61 -7.84 14.64
N LEU A 222 -7.55 -7.22 13.47
CA LEU A 222 -8.69 -6.68 12.72
C LEU A 222 -8.91 -7.41 11.39
N ILE A 223 -8.37 -8.61 11.25
CA ILE A 223 -8.48 -9.46 10.08
C ILE A 223 -9.10 -10.81 10.44
N ASP A 224 -9.88 -11.39 9.54
CA ASP A 224 -10.44 -12.75 9.68
C ASP A 224 -9.56 -13.82 9.06
N SER A 225 -8.63 -13.42 8.22
CA SER A 225 -7.71 -14.32 7.52
C SER A 225 -6.35 -13.68 7.35
N GLY A 226 -5.32 -14.37 7.80
CA GLY A 226 -3.93 -13.97 7.59
C GLY A 226 -3.55 -13.97 6.12
N LEU A 227 -2.43 -13.33 5.81
CA LEU A 227 -1.94 -13.07 4.46
C LEU A 227 -1.86 -14.33 3.60
N TYR A 228 -1.42 -15.44 4.19
CA TYR A 228 -1.41 -16.75 3.53
C TYR A 228 -2.80 -17.14 3.01
N ARG A 229 -3.87 -16.94 3.80
CA ARG A 229 -5.24 -17.25 3.38
C ARG A 229 -5.77 -16.26 2.37
N GLN A 230 -5.44 -14.98 2.54
CA GLN A 230 -5.85 -13.94 1.59
C GLN A 230 -5.32 -14.25 0.20
N VAL A 231 -4.01 -14.54 0.07
CA VAL A 231 -3.33 -14.73 -1.23
C VAL A 231 -3.48 -16.16 -1.74
N GLY A 232 -3.39 -17.16 -0.87
CA GLY A 232 -3.28 -18.56 -1.27
C GLY A 232 -4.60 -19.34 -1.25
N ILE A 233 -5.66 -18.82 -0.64
CA ILE A 233 -6.94 -19.56 -0.52
C ILE A 233 -8.13 -18.71 -0.95
N ASN A 234 -8.42 -17.63 -0.22
CA ASN A 234 -9.65 -16.86 -0.40
C ASN A 234 -9.63 -16.04 -1.69
N GLY A 235 -8.51 -15.34 -1.97
CA GLY A 235 -8.35 -14.56 -3.20
C GLY A 235 -8.49 -15.41 -4.47
N PRO A 236 -7.71 -16.50 -4.60
CA PRO A 236 -7.83 -17.39 -5.75
C PRO A 236 -9.24 -18.00 -5.88
N ARG A 237 -9.87 -18.37 -4.78
CA ARG A 237 -11.24 -18.92 -4.79
C ARG A 237 -12.26 -17.92 -5.34
N ILE A 238 -12.24 -16.68 -4.86
CA ILE A 238 -13.18 -15.64 -5.28
C ILE A 238 -12.92 -15.24 -6.74
N LEU A 239 -11.64 -14.96 -7.10
CA LEU A 239 -11.27 -14.58 -8.45
C LEU A 239 -11.51 -15.68 -9.47
N SER A 240 -11.20 -16.96 -9.15
CA SER A 240 -11.48 -18.09 -10.06
C SER A 240 -12.96 -18.21 -10.37
N LYS A 241 -13.82 -18.07 -9.37
CA LYS A 241 -15.28 -18.12 -9.54
C LYS A 241 -15.75 -17.02 -10.49
N PHE A 242 -15.22 -15.81 -10.32
CA PHE A 242 -15.49 -14.69 -11.22
C PHE A 242 -14.99 -14.99 -12.65
N PHE A 243 -13.72 -15.38 -12.83
CA PHE A 243 -13.15 -15.62 -14.16
C PHE A 243 -13.80 -16.79 -14.90
N VAL A 244 -14.13 -17.87 -14.20
CA VAL A 244 -14.90 -18.99 -14.79
C VAL A 244 -16.25 -18.50 -15.28
N THR A 245 -16.97 -17.71 -14.48
CA THR A 245 -18.26 -17.14 -14.85
C THR A 245 -18.11 -16.17 -16.03
N ALA A 246 -17.08 -15.34 -16.04
CA ALA A 246 -16.78 -14.44 -17.14
C ALA A 246 -16.51 -15.21 -18.45
N LEU A 247 -15.67 -16.25 -18.43
CA LEU A 247 -15.37 -17.09 -19.60
C LEU A 247 -16.57 -17.90 -20.12
N GLN A 248 -17.59 -18.12 -19.30
CA GLN A 248 -18.84 -18.71 -19.74
C GLN A 248 -19.75 -17.71 -20.48
N ASN A 249 -19.49 -16.40 -20.32
CA ASN A 249 -20.35 -15.33 -20.82
C ASN A 249 -19.66 -14.42 -21.85
N PHE A 250 -18.33 -14.40 -21.91
CA PHE A 250 -17.54 -13.59 -22.86
C PHE A 250 -16.62 -14.50 -23.70
N LYS A 251 -16.31 -14.06 -24.93
CA LYS A 251 -15.37 -14.79 -25.80
C LYS A 251 -13.96 -14.70 -25.32
N THR A 252 -13.54 -13.49 -24.89
CA THR A 252 -12.22 -13.23 -24.34
C THR A 252 -12.33 -12.43 -23.05
N VAL A 253 -11.35 -12.64 -22.15
CA VAL A 253 -11.20 -11.91 -20.89
C VAL A 253 -9.79 -11.39 -20.79
N HIS A 254 -9.61 -10.08 -20.65
CA HIS A 254 -8.32 -9.44 -20.51
C HIS A 254 -8.19 -8.86 -19.11
N VAL A 255 -7.30 -9.41 -18.31
CA VAL A 255 -7.08 -8.99 -16.92
C VAL A 255 -5.85 -8.09 -16.86
N ILE A 256 -6.01 -6.90 -16.32
CA ILE A 256 -4.94 -5.96 -16.08
C ILE A 256 -4.89 -5.67 -14.58
N GLY A 257 -3.73 -5.91 -13.94
CA GLY A 257 -3.58 -5.75 -12.50
C GLY A 257 -2.48 -4.78 -12.12
N VAL A 258 -2.79 -3.79 -11.29
CA VAL A 258 -1.82 -2.91 -10.64
C VAL A 258 -1.80 -3.18 -9.13
N ILE A 259 -0.67 -2.89 -8.49
CA ILE A 259 -0.47 -3.16 -7.07
C ILE A 259 -1.02 -2.02 -6.21
N GLY A 260 -1.58 -2.36 -5.05
CA GLY A 260 -1.98 -1.41 -4.01
C GLY A 260 -0.99 -1.32 -2.86
N ASN A 261 -1.30 -0.45 -1.91
CA ASN A 261 -0.42 -0.23 -0.76
C ASN A 261 -0.65 -1.26 0.37
N HIS A 262 -1.83 -1.86 0.47
CA HIS A 262 -2.11 -2.91 1.45
C HIS A 262 -1.41 -4.23 1.13
N GLY A 263 -1.16 -4.51 -0.14
CA GLY A 263 -0.36 -5.66 -0.56
C GLY A 263 1.14 -5.54 -0.30
N ALA A 264 1.63 -4.36 0.11
CA ALA A 264 3.05 -4.14 0.33
C ALA A 264 3.53 -4.85 1.62
N VAL A 265 4.61 -5.61 1.52
CA VAL A 265 5.28 -6.25 2.67
C VAL A 265 6.16 -5.23 3.40
N GLY A 266 6.22 -5.34 4.72
CA GLY A 266 7.08 -4.48 5.56
C GLY A 266 6.41 -3.22 6.10
N GLY A 267 5.09 -3.14 6.08
CA GLY A 267 4.31 -2.07 6.71
C GLY A 267 4.76 -0.67 6.30
N LYS A 268 5.03 0.20 7.26
CA LYS A 268 5.49 1.58 7.02
C LYS A 268 6.86 1.66 6.33
N THR A 269 7.65 0.59 6.37
CA THR A 269 8.97 0.50 5.70
C THR A 269 8.90 -0.08 4.29
N LYS A 270 7.70 -0.18 3.71
CA LYS A 270 7.43 -0.77 2.39
C LYS A 270 8.31 -0.27 1.24
N LYS A 271 8.86 0.95 1.32
CA LYS A 271 9.84 1.46 0.34
C LYS A 271 11.18 0.70 0.32
N GLN A 272 11.42 -0.18 1.29
CA GLN A 272 12.63 -0.99 1.40
C GLN A 272 12.49 -2.35 0.71
N TYR A 273 11.28 -2.71 0.25
CA TYR A 273 10.99 -3.96 -0.43
C TYR A 273 10.76 -3.73 -1.91
N ASP A 274 11.16 -4.71 -2.70
CA ASP A 274 10.90 -4.71 -4.12
C ASP A 274 9.37 -4.75 -4.37
N PRO A 275 8.81 -3.92 -5.25
CA PRO A 275 7.41 -4.01 -5.65
C PRO A 275 7.00 -5.40 -6.14
N GLU A 276 7.94 -6.21 -6.59
CA GLU A 276 7.69 -7.61 -6.96
C GLU A 276 7.19 -8.46 -5.79
N THR A 277 7.53 -8.12 -4.55
CA THR A 277 7.05 -8.82 -3.35
C THR A 277 5.67 -8.38 -2.87
N ASN A 278 4.98 -7.51 -3.62
CA ASN A 278 3.63 -7.08 -3.28
C ASN A 278 2.63 -8.24 -3.39
N MET A 279 1.75 -8.37 -2.40
CA MET A 279 0.83 -9.50 -2.26
C MET A 279 -0.35 -9.46 -3.24
N ASP A 280 -0.78 -8.27 -3.70
CA ASP A 280 -1.73 -8.19 -4.82
C ASP A 280 -1.10 -8.80 -6.07
N ARG A 281 0.15 -8.41 -6.35
CA ARG A 281 0.89 -8.95 -7.50
C ARG A 281 1.04 -10.46 -7.40
N LEU A 282 1.39 -10.98 -6.22
CA LEU A 282 1.49 -12.42 -6.00
C LEU A 282 0.17 -13.12 -6.31
N LEU A 283 -0.95 -12.59 -5.80
CA LEU A 283 -2.28 -13.10 -6.08
C LEU A 283 -2.58 -13.12 -7.59
N TYR A 284 -2.26 -12.03 -8.29
CA TYR A 284 -2.48 -11.94 -9.75
C TYR A 284 -1.63 -12.94 -10.52
N LYS A 285 -0.37 -13.15 -10.13
CA LYS A 285 0.52 -14.14 -10.76
C LYS A 285 0.07 -15.58 -10.48
N ILE A 286 -0.49 -15.86 -9.31
CA ILE A 286 -1.15 -17.14 -9.02
C ILE A 286 -2.33 -17.36 -9.99
N MET A 287 -3.16 -16.34 -10.20
CA MET A 287 -4.29 -16.44 -11.13
C MET A 287 -3.84 -16.63 -12.57
N ASP A 288 -2.83 -15.88 -13.02
CA ASP A 288 -2.21 -16.03 -14.33
C ASP A 288 -1.75 -17.49 -14.57
N HIS A 289 -1.04 -18.05 -13.60
CA HIS A 289 -0.60 -19.44 -13.67
C HIS A 289 -1.74 -20.46 -13.64
N MET A 290 -2.75 -20.25 -12.79
CA MET A 290 -3.93 -21.13 -12.73
C MET A 290 -4.68 -21.20 -14.05
N PHE A 291 -4.73 -20.09 -14.79
CA PHE A 291 -5.44 -20.00 -16.09
C PHE A 291 -4.52 -20.16 -17.30
N GLU A 292 -3.26 -20.52 -17.12
CA GLU A 292 -2.23 -20.63 -18.19
C GLU A 292 -2.68 -21.49 -19.41
N LYS A 293 -3.52 -22.53 -19.18
CA LYS A 293 -4.01 -23.42 -20.22
C LYS A 293 -5.30 -22.94 -20.90
N GLU A 294 -5.89 -21.84 -20.46
CA GLU A 294 -7.12 -21.27 -21.04
C GLU A 294 -6.78 -20.07 -21.94
N GLU A 295 -6.70 -20.30 -23.24
CA GLU A 295 -6.26 -19.31 -24.23
C GLU A 295 -7.16 -18.07 -24.33
N ARG A 296 -8.38 -18.11 -23.77
CA ARG A 296 -9.35 -17.02 -23.84
C ARG A 296 -9.19 -15.98 -22.74
N ILE A 297 -8.31 -16.22 -21.77
CA ILE A 297 -7.99 -15.25 -20.73
C ILE A 297 -6.52 -14.88 -20.80
N THR A 298 -6.23 -13.61 -20.65
CA THR A 298 -4.87 -13.09 -20.62
C THR A 298 -4.67 -12.21 -19.41
N PHE A 299 -3.45 -12.21 -18.86
CA PHE A 299 -3.07 -11.37 -17.73
C PHE A 299 -1.96 -10.43 -18.11
N ASN A 300 -2.17 -9.14 -17.93
CA ASN A 300 -1.17 -8.09 -18.05
C ASN A 300 -0.88 -7.52 -16.65
N ILE A 301 0.19 -7.99 -16.05
CA ILE A 301 0.60 -7.59 -14.71
C ILE A 301 1.99 -6.97 -14.85
N PRO A 302 2.14 -5.65 -14.70
CA PRO A 302 3.41 -4.95 -14.88
C PRO A 302 4.52 -5.57 -14.05
N ASP A 303 5.70 -5.76 -14.64
CA ASP A 303 6.82 -6.40 -13.95
C ASP A 303 7.37 -5.51 -12.85
N GLY A 304 7.67 -6.14 -11.69
CA GLY A 304 8.24 -5.46 -10.54
C GLY A 304 9.70 -5.08 -10.72
N VAL A 305 10.39 -5.75 -11.65
CA VAL A 305 11.81 -5.49 -11.95
C VAL A 305 11.90 -4.28 -12.87
N GLY A 306 12.35 -3.16 -12.32
CA GLY A 306 12.50 -1.93 -13.09
C GLY A 306 11.45 -0.86 -12.72
N GLU A 307 11.16 0.05 -13.61
CA GLU A 307 10.68 1.36 -13.26
C GLU A 307 9.15 1.53 -13.13
N ARG A 308 8.29 0.48 -13.42
CA ARG A 308 6.87 0.75 -13.71
C ARG A 308 5.87 -0.27 -13.18
N SER A 309 6.17 -0.86 -12.05
CA SER A 309 5.29 -1.86 -11.43
C SER A 309 3.98 -1.30 -10.86
N TRP A 310 3.84 0.01 -10.75
CA TRP A 310 2.76 0.69 -10.05
C TRP A 310 1.61 1.17 -10.96
N TYR A 311 1.76 1.07 -12.29
CA TYR A 311 0.72 1.45 -13.25
C TYR A 311 0.65 0.51 -14.45
N ALA A 312 -0.46 0.55 -15.14
CA ALA A 312 -0.64 -0.05 -16.46
C ALA A 312 -1.43 0.90 -17.37
N VAL A 313 -1.27 0.76 -18.67
CA VAL A 313 -2.17 1.41 -19.64
C VAL A 313 -2.89 0.31 -20.40
N ASP A 314 -4.23 0.38 -20.39
CA ASP A 314 -5.09 -0.51 -21.16
C ASP A 314 -5.73 0.25 -22.32
N SER A 315 -5.66 -0.33 -23.52
CA SER A 315 -6.19 0.28 -24.74
C SER A 315 -7.31 -0.57 -25.32
N ILE A 316 -8.48 0.03 -25.46
CA ILE A 316 -9.67 -0.57 -26.06
C ILE A 316 -10.05 0.23 -27.30
N GLY A 317 -9.77 -0.33 -28.46
CA GLY A 317 -9.90 0.41 -29.72
C GLY A 317 -8.94 1.61 -29.78
N ASN A 318 -9.47 2.80 -29.87
CA ASN A 318 -8.73 4.06 -29.89
C ASN A 318 -8.78 4.83 -28.56
N TYR A 319 -9.27 4.20 -27.51
CA TYR A 319 -9.36 4.77 -26.16
C TYR A 319 -8.42 4.07 -25.21
N SER A 320 -7.59 4.82 -24.50
CA SER A 320 -6.57 4.30 -23.59
C SER A 320 -6.81 4.82 -22.18
N SER A 321 -6.75 3.92 -21.22
CA SER A 321 -6.94 4.19 -19.79
C SER A 321 -5.67 3.94 -19.01
N LEU A 322 -5.21 4.93 -18.26
CA LEU A 322 -4.18 4.77 -17.26
C LEU A 322 -4.79 4.16 -15.99
N LEU A 323 -4.27 3.03 -15.58
CA LEU A 323 -4.68 2.30 -14.37
C LEU A 323 -3.61 2.48 -13.31
N VAL A 324 -4.00 2.96 -12.13
CA VAL A 324 -3.14 3.13 -10.96
C VAL A 324 -3.92 2.75 -9.71
N HIS A 325 -3.23 2.44 -8.61
CA HIS A 325 -3.96 2.27 -7.35
C HIS A 325 -4.46 3.60 -6.78
N GLY A 326 -3.62 4.60 -6.67
CA GLY A 326 -4.00 5.94 -6.21
C GLY A 326 -3.18 6.47 -5.03
N ASP A 327 -2.41 5.62 -4.34
CA ASP A 327 -1.49 6.01 -3.27
C ASP A 327 -0.36 6.95 -3.74
N GLN A 328 -0.17 7.07 -5.05
CA GLN A 328 0.74 8.03 -5.68
C GLN A 328 0.19 9.45 -5.71
N LEU A 329 -1.10 9.63 -5.48
CA LEU A 329 -1.80 10.91 -5.52
C LEU A 329 -2.05 11.43 -4.09
N PRO A 330 -2.05 12.75 -3.88
CA PRO A 330 -2.45 13.31 -2.58
C PRO A 330 -3.95 13.09 -2.34
N SER A 331 -4.42 13.43 -1.13
CA SER A 331 -5.86 13.38 -0.81
C SER A 331 -6.71 14.10 -1.85
N PRO A 332 -7.92 13.58 -2.20
CA PRO A 332 -8.86 14.22 -3.13
C PRO A 332 -9.21 15.67 -2.78
N ALA A 333 -9.12 16.06 -1.52
CA ALA A 333 -9.28 17.45 -1.09
C ALA A 333 -8.20 18.39 -1.64
N ASN A 334 -7.08 17.87 -2.13
CA ASN A 334 -5.98 18.65 -2.71
C ASN A 334 -6.06 18.70 -4.24
N TYR A 335 -7.01 19.46 -4.79
CA TYR A 335 -7.18 19.61 -6.24
C TYR A 335 -5.90 20.02 -6.98
N HIS A 336 -5.13 20.96 -6.43
CA HIS A 336 -3.89 21.42 -7.06
C HIS A 336 -2.82 20.30 -7.11
N GLY A 337 -2.79 19.43 -6.11
CA GLY A 337 -1.93 18.25 -6.10
C GLY A 337 -2.30 17.27 -7.20
N TYR A 338 -3.58 16.98 -7.36
CA TYR A 338 -4.10 16.15 -8.45
C TYR A 338 -3.75 16.73 -9.81
N PHE A 339 -4.10 18.00 -10.03
CA PHE A 339 -3.83 18.69 -11.28
C PHE A 339 -2.35 18.58 -11.68
N ARG A 340 -1.45 18.96 -10.78
CA ARG A 340 0.01 18.93 -11.03
C ARG A 340 0.50 17.50 -11.33
N LYS A 341 0.03 16.50 -10.61
CA LYS A 341 0.46 15.11 -10.79
C LYS A 341 -0.03 14.56 -12.12
N VAL A 342 -1.31 14.72 -12.44
CA VAL A 342 -1.91 14.26 -13.71
C VAL A 342 -1.28 14.94 -14.91
N MET A 343 -1.05 16.25 -14.83
CA MET A 343 -0.36 16.98 -15.91
C MET A 343 1.07 16.50 -16.10
N GLY A 344 1.80 16.23 -15.01
CA GLY A 344 3.15 15.66 -15.08
C GLY A 344 3.18 14.26 -15.71
N TRP A 345 2.18 13.43 -15.44
CA TRP A 345 2.04 12.12 -16.09
C TRP A 345 1.80 12.25 -17.59
N LYS A 346 0.92 13.18 -18.00
CA LYS A 346 0.64 13.48 -19.40
C LYS A 346 1.81 14.12 -20.15
N ASP A 347 2.65 14.88 -19.44
CA ASP A 347 3.80 15.60 -20.00
C ASP A 347 5.08 14.71 -20.06
N GLY A 348 4.90 13.40 -20.03
CA GLY A 348 5.97 12.41 -20.31
C GLY A 348 6.54 11.69 -19.10
N ALA A 349 6.04 11.91 -17.88
CA ALA A 349 6.42 11.06 -16.74
C ALA A 349 5.87 9.63 -16.92
N ILE A 350 4.78 9.46 -17.67
CA ILE A 350 4.32 8.19 -18.21
C ILE A 350 4.51 8.27 -19.73
N PRO A 351 5.33 7.40 -20.35
CA PRO A 351 5.62 7.49 -21.79
C PRO A 351 4.47 7.06 -22.67
N GLU A 352 3.59 6.18 -22.17
CA GLU A 352 2.39 5.77 -22.89
C GLU A 352 1.35 6.89 -22.87
N SER A 353 0.71 7.14 -24.03
CA SER A 353 -0.42 8.06 -24.07
C SER A 353 -1.67 7.42 -23.48
N PHE A 354 -2.46 8.20 -22.76
CA PHE A 354 -3.75 7.77 -22.20
C PHE A 354 -4.76 8.91 -22.27
N ASP A 355 -6.04 8.55 -22.34
CA ASP A 355 -7.16 9.50 -22.36
C ASP A 355 -7.63 9.82 -20.95
N ASP A 356 -7.95 8.79 -20.17
CA ASP A 356 -8.51 8.90 -18.84
C ASP A 356 -7.70 8.10 -17.81
N ILE A 357 -7.97 8.32 -16.53
CA ILE A 357 -7.32 7.66 -15.39
C ILE A 357 -8.37 6.96 -14.55
N PHE A 358 -8.10 5.71 -14.17
CA PHE A 358 -8.90 4.95 -13.22
C PHE A 358 -8.05 4.53 -12.03
N MET A 359 -8.58 4.72 -10.83
CA MET A 359 -7.89 4.41 -9.59
C MET A 359 -8.85 3.98 -8.47
N GLY A 360 -8.30 3.44 -7.39
CA GLY A 360 -8.97 3.11 -6.13
C GLY A 360 -8.48 3.96 -4.96
N HIS A 361 -8.05 3.29 -3.89
CA HIS A 361 -7.36 3.80 -2.71
C HIS A 361 -8.24 4.61 -1.72
N TYR A 362 -9.12 5.45 -2.23
CA TYR A 362 -9.91 6.35 -1.38
C TYR A 362 -11.27 5.78 -1.00
N HIS A 363 -11.62 4.58 -1.44
CA HIS A 363 -12.84 3.84 -1.14
C HIS A 363 -14.15 4.58 -1.48
N GLN A 364 -14.08 5.71 -2.19
CA GLN A 364 -15.22 6.55 -2.56
C GLN A 364 -15.31 6.72 -4.06
N GLN A 365 -16.51 6.65 -4.59
CA GLN A 365 -16.75 7.02 -5.99
C GLN A 365 -16.57 8.52 -6.19
N PHE A 366 -15.62 8.87 -7.02
CA PHE A 366 -15.36 10.27 -7.36
C PHE A 366 -14.90 10.37 -8.82
N LYS A 367 -15.28 11.46 -9.47
CA LYS A 367 -14.76 11.79 -10.80
C LYS A 367 -14.45 13.28 -10.90
N ILE A 368 -13.36 13.61 -11.57
CA ILE A 368 -12.93 14.98 -11.80
C ILE A 368 -12.27 15.09 -13.17
N THR A 369 -12.57 16.19 -13.87
CA THR A 369 -11.92 16.51 -15.13
C THR A 369 -10.69 17.39 -14.87
N ILE A 370 -9.55 16.98 -15.38
CA ILE A 370 -8.27 17.68 -15.28
C ILE A 370 -7.76 17.91 -16.71
N GLY A 371 -7.91 19.12 -17.20
CA GLY A 371 -7.68 19.41 -18.63
C GLY A 371 -8.65 18.65 -19.52
N THR A 372 -8.13 17.78 -20.38
CA THR A 372 -8.92 16.88 -21.24
C THR A 372 -9.09 15.48 -20.67
N THR A 373 -8.48 15.18 -19.52
CA THR A 373 -8.44 13.86 -18.90
C THR A 373 -9.46 13.78 -17.78
N MET A 374 -10.25 12.73 -17.75
CA MET A 374 -11.12 12.45 -16.61
C MET A 374 -10.44 11.44 -15.68
N LEU A 375 -10.30 11.81 -14.42
CA LEU A 375 -9.87 10.91 -13.36
C LEU A 375 -11.10 10.36 -12.66
N ARG A 376 -11.16 9.04 -12.52
CA ARG A 376 -12.24 8.31 -11.86
C ARG A 376 -11.68 7.49 -10.72
N ILE A 377 -12.29 7.62 -9.56
CA ILE A 377 -11.97 6.82 -8.37
C ILE A 377 -13.09 5.80 -8.19
N SER A 378 -12.71 4.54 -8.04
CA SER A 378 -13.62 3.45 -7.73
C SER A 378 -14.01 3.47 -6.26
N GLY A 379 -15.24 3.09 -5.95
CA GLY A 379 -15.63 2.73 -4.59
C GLY A 379 -15.06 1.36 -4.20
N SER A 380 -15.06 1.09 -2.91
CA SER A 380 -14.69 -0.19 -2.30
C SER A 380 -15.93 -1.05 -2.01
N PRO A 381 -15.86 -2.37 -2.06
CA PRO A 381 -16.89 -3.25 -1.50
C PRO A 381 -16.88 -3.29 0.03
N GLU A 382 -15.90 -2.69 0.68
CA GLU A 382 -15.82 -2.53 2.14
C GLU A 382 -16.95 -1.64 2.69
N SER A 383 -17.33 -1.82 3.95
CA SER A 383 -18.29 -0.96 4.64
C SER A 383 -17.93 -0.77 6.11
N HIS A 384 -18.42 0.32 6.70
CA HIS A 384 -18.21 0.71 8.11
C HIS A 384 -16.72 0.83 8.49
N ASN A 385 -15.95 1.52 7.67
CA ASN A 385 -14.58 1.86 8.00
C ASN A 385 -14.56 3.02 9.00
N THR A 386 -14.27 2.73 10.27
CA THR A 386 -14.23 3.75 11.35
C THR A 386 -13.20 4.83 11.08
N TYR A 387 -12.05 4.48 10.48
CA TYR A 387 -11.04 5.44 10.06
C TYR A 387 -11.57 6.42 9.01
N ALA A 388 -12.29 5.90 8.00
CA ALA A 388 -12.90 6.73 6.97
C ALA A 388 -14.02 7.62 7.55
N GLN A 389 -14.79 7.14 8.54
CA GLN A 389 -15.79 7.95 9.24
C GLN A 389 -15.16 9.07 10.05
N GLU A 390 -14.08 8.79 10.76
CA GLU A 390 -13.42 9.75 11.64
C GLU A 390 -12.67 10.83 10.85
N PHE A 391 -11.92 10.44 9.82
CA PHE A 391 -11.03 11.36 9.10
C PHE A 391 -11.61 11.92 7.80
N PHE A 392 -12.56 11.24 7.18
CA PHE A 392 -13.08 11.63 5.85
C PHE A 392 -14.60 11.87 5.85
N SER A 393 -15.28 11.72 6.98
CA SER A 393 -16.75 11.85 7.10
C SER A 393 -17.50 10.99 6.07
N SER A 394 -16.93 9.82 5.69
CA SER A 394 -17.51 8.87 4.75
C SER A 394 -17.95 7.61 5.50
N MET A 395 -19.04 7.02 5.04
CA MET A 395 -19.56 5.75 5.56
C MET A 395 -19.06 4.58 4.70
#